data_d82209ccb5cc806ab3dddd8facc6d8a8
#
_entry.id   d82209ccb5cc806ab3dddd8facc6d8a8
#
_cell.length_a   1.000
_cell.length_b   1.000
_cell.length_c   1.000
_cell.angle_alpha   90.00
_cell.angle_beta   90.00
_cell.angle_gamma   90.00
#
_symmetry.space_group_name_H-M   'P 1'
#
loop_
_entity.id
_entity.type
_entity.pdbx_description
1 polymer ?
#
loop_
_entity_poly.entity_id
_entity_poly.type
_entity_poly.pdbx_seq_one_letter_code
_entity_poly.pdbx_strand_id
1 'polypeptide(L)'
;TNKNWAIKEVRQTEKNDVALVKQNLMTEIEILKKLQHENLPQIIDIFEKNDTYLIIMDYVEGRTLKAIIDEKGEQPQEDVVNWAIQLCSVLDYLHTRKPAIIYRDLKPGNIMLRPDGRIVLIDFGTAREYKTGQDEDTTSLGTKGYAAPEQYGGDGQTDARTDIYNLGATIYHLVTGKNPNKPPYEIRPIREWNPSLSTGLESII
;
A
#
# COMPACT_ATOMS: atom_id res chain seq x y z
N THR A 1 -20.33 17.37 16.96
CA THR A 1 -20.23 16.18 16.11
C THR A 1 -19.14 15.29 16.68
N ASN A 2 -19.51 14.08 17.15
CA ASN A 2 -18.52 13.08 17.58
C ASN A 2 -17.81 12.55 16.32
N LYS A 3 -16.61 13.07 16.01
CA LYS A 3 -15.76 12.54 14.95
C LYS A 3 -14.77 11.57 15.60
N ASN A 4 -14.72 10.33 15.10
CA ASN A 4 -13.73 9.35 15.51
C ASN A 4 -12.39 9.62 14.84
N TRP A 5 -11.30 9.37 15.56
CA TRP A 5 -9.94 9.49 15.09
C TRP A 5 -9.23 8.14 15.24
N ALA A 6 -8.30 7.84 14.34
CA ALA A 6 -7.37 6.74 14.51
C ALA A 6 -6.07 7.28 15.09
N ILE A 7 -5.45 6.50 15.98
CA ILE A 7 -4.14 6.82 16.55
C ILE A 7 -3.18 5.69 16.19
N LYS A 8 -2.14 6.03 15.43
CA LYS A 8 -1.01 5.13 15.16
C LYS A 8 0.06 5.40 16.20
N GLU A 9 0.31 4.41 17.06
CA GLU A 9 1.37 4.48 18.07
C GLU A 9 2.64 3.81 17.52
N VAL A 10 3.75 4.55 17.52
CA VAL A 10 5.07 4.05 17.12
C VAL A 10 6.04 4.22 18.28
N ARG A 11 6.47 3.10 18.88
CA ARG A 11 7.42 3.07 19.99
C ARG A 11 8.83 2.84 19.47
N GLN A 12 9.78 3.60 20.00
CA GLN A 12 11.18 3.31 19.84
C GLN A 12 11.57 2.13 20.75
N THR A 13 12.02 1.02 20.15
CA THR A 13 12.51 -0.13 20.92
C THR A 13 14.01 -0.21 20.84
N GLU A 14 14.67 -0.55 21.96
CA GLU A 14 16.15 -0.60 22.10
C GLU A 14 16.86 -1.55 21.12
N LYS A 15 16.12 -2.41 20.40
CA LYS A 15 16.69 -3.42 19.49
C LYS A 15 16.83 -2.97 18.04
N ASN A 16 16.25 -1.86 17.66
CA ASN A 16 16.36 -1.31 16.31
C ASN A 16 17.28 -0.08 16.34
N ASP A 17 17.93 0.20 15.24
CA ASP A 17 18.63 1.46 15.07
C ASP A 17 17.61 2.61 15.24
N VAL A 18 17.57 3.17 16.46
CA VAL A 18 16.60 4.19 16.90
C VAL A 18 16.60 5.38 15.94
N ALA A 19 17.78 5.73 15.39
CA ALA A 19 17.90 6.82 14.44
C ALA A 19 17.19 6.52 13.13
N LEU A 20 17.31 5.30 12.62
CA LEU A 20 16.68 4.88 11.35
C LEU A 20 15.15 4.80 11.49
N VAL A 21 14.66 4.23 12.59
CA VAL A 21 13.20 4.15 12.87
C VAL A 21 12.60 5.55 12.99
N LYS A 22 13.27 6.44 13.72
CA LYS A 22 12.87 7.85 13.86
C LYS A 22 12.86 8.55 12.50
N GLN A 23 13.90 8.38 11.69
CA GLN A 23 14.00 8.99 10.37
C GLN A 23 12.91 8.51 9.43
N ASN A 24 12.64 7.20 9.38
CA ASN A 24 11.57 6.64 8.54
C ASN A 24 10.20 7.17 8.97
N LEU A 25 9.93 7.21 10.27
CA LEU A 25 8.69 7.74 10.82
C LEU A 25 8.49 9.23 10.49
N MET A 26 9.54 10.04 10.67
CA MET A 26 9.46 11.47 10.34
C MET A 26 9.23 11.69 8.85
N THR A 27 9.84 10.86 7.99
CA THR A 27 9.61 10.89 6.55
C THR A 27 8.16 10.54 6.22
N GLU A 28 7.59 9.47 6.81
CA GLU A 28 6.17 9.10 6.65
C GLU A 28 5.26 10.27 7.01
N ILE A 29 5.52 10.88 8.15
CA ILE A 29 4.74 12.01 8.68
C ILE A 29 4.79 13.22 7.74
N GLU A 30 5.98 13.58 7.28
CA GLU A 30 6.17 14.73 6.37
C GLU A 30 5.50 14.51 5.02
N ILE A 31 5.54 13.29 4.51
CA ILE A 31 4.84 12.91 3.29
C ILE A 31 3.32 13.06 3.51
N LEU A 32 2.78 12.39 4.53
CA LEU A 32 1.34 12.35 4.76
C LEU A 32 0.74 13.73 5.05
N LYS A 33 1.47 14.63 5.76
CA LYS A 33 0.99 15.99 6.03
C LYS A 33 0.74 16.81 4.77
N LYS A 34 1.46 16.52 3.68
CA LYS A 34 1.37 17.24 2.41
C LYS A 34 0.31 16.69 1.47
N LEU A 35 -0.26 15.51 1.80
CA LEU A 35 -1.17 14.79 0.92
C LEU A 35 -2.63 15.09 1.24
N GLN A 36 -3.40 15.38 0.18
CA GLN A 36 -4.86 15.55 0.25
C GLN A 36 -5.49 14.82 -0.94
N HIS A 37 -6.11 13.68 -0.66
CA HIS A 37 -6.81 12.87 -1.66
C HIS A 37 -7.93 12.08 -0.98
N GLU A 38 -9.06 11.87 -1.64
CA GLU A 38 -10.23 11.20 -1.06
C GLU A 38 -9.96 9.72 -0.68
N ASN A 39 -8.98 9.10 -1.31
CA ASN A 39 -8.54 7.73 -1.03
C ASN A 39 -7.35 7.66 -0.05
N LEU A 40 -7.03 8.76 0.66
CA LEU A 40 -5.98 8.83 1.67
C LEU A 40 -6.53 9.34 3.01
N PRO A 41 -6.08 8.79 4.16
CA PRO A 41 -6.39 9.37 5.46
C PRO A 41 -5.65 10.69 5.65
N GLN A 42 -6.30 11.69 6.20
CA GLN A 42 -5.66 12.96 6.53
C GLN A 42 -5.02 12.90 7.91
N ILE A 43 -3.77 13.32 8.04
CA ILE A 43 -3.14 13.54 9.36
C ILE A 43 -3.72 14.81 9.97
N ILE A 44 -4.13 14.70 11.23
CA ILE A 44 -4.72 15.77 12.02
C ILE A 44 -3.67 16.39 12.93
N ASP A 45 -2.93 15.55 13.67
CA ASP A 45 -1.93 15.99 14.62
C ASP A 45 -0.90 14.90 14.94
N ILE A 46 0.21 15.30 15.57
CA ILE A 46 1.29 14.40 15.95
C ILE A 46 1.83 14.83 17.31
N PHE A 47 1.93 13.87 18.20
CA PHE A 47 2.51 14.05 19.52
C PHE A 47 3.73 13.16 19.71
N GLU A 48 4.77 13.72 20.30
CA GLU A 48 5.95 12.98 20.77
C GLU A 48 5.95 13.00 22.31
N LYS A 49 5.99 11.81 22.94
CA LYS A 49 6.07 11.67 24.39
C LYS A 49 6.83 10.40 24.76
N ASN A 50 7.89 10.53 25.57
CA ASN A 50 8.65 9.40 26.11
C ASN A 50 9.04 8.39 25.01
N ASP A 51 9.74 8.84 23.98
CA ASP A 51 10.16 8.03 22.84
C ASP A 51 9.04 7.29 22.08
N THR A 52 7.82 7.77 22.25
CA THR A 52 6.63 7.28 21.55
C THR A 52 6.04 8.40 20.70
N TYR A 53 5.78 8.09 19.42
CA TYR A 53 5.05 8.97 18.52
C TYR A 53 3.60 8.52 18.41
N LEU A 54 2.68 9.47 18.57
CA LEU A 54 1.24 9.29 18.38
C LEU A 54 0.81 10.10 17.17
N ILE A 55 0.46 9.43 16.09
CA ILE A 55 -0.02 10.06 14.86
C ILE A 55 -1.55 9.98 14.87
N ILE A 56 -2.21 11.13 14.95
CA ILE A 56 -3.66 11.24 14.92
C ILE A 56 -4.10 11.50 13.47
N MET A 57 -4.97 10.65 12.96
CA MET A 57 -5.43 10.70 11.59
C MET A 57 -6.94 10.41 11.48
N ASP A 58 -7.50 10.62 10.30
CA ASP A 58 -8.87 10.23 10.03
C ASP A 58 -9.10 8.74 10.35
N TYR A 59 -10.17 8.47 11.10
CA TYR A 59 -10.65 7.10 11.27
C TYR A 59 -11.33 6.65 9.98
N VAL A 60 -10.78 5.61 9.38
CA VAL A 60 -11.36 4.98 8.19
C VAL A 60 -12.29 3.86 8.64
N GLU A 61 -13.59 4.11 8.56
CA GLU A 61 -14.59 3.06 8.78
C GLU A 61 -14.55 2.05 7.64
N GLY A 62 -14.57 0.75 7.97
CA GLY A 62 -14.57 -0.31 6.97
C GLY A 62 -13.71 -1.51 7.37
N ARG A 63 -13.33 -2.29 6.36
CA ARG A 63 -12.51 -3.50 6.52
C ARG A 63 -11.38 -3.51 5.51
N THR A 64 -10.24 -4.09 5.87
CA THR A 64 -9.18 -4.28 4.88
C THR A 64 -9.62 -5.29 3.81
N LEU A 65 -9.15 -5.09 2.57
CA LEU A 65 -9.38 -6.08 1.50
C LEU A 65 -8.80 -7.45 1.88
N LYS A 66 -7.73 -7.47 2.71
CA LYS A 66 -7.20 -8.73 3.27
C LYS A 66 -8.23 -9.44 4.14
N ALA A 67 -8.87 -8.74 5.07
CA ALA A 67 -9.89 -9.33 5.92
C ALA A 67 -11.10 -9.83 5.12
N ILE A 68 -11.43 -9.15 4.02
CA ILE A 68 -12.52 -9.54 3.12
C ILE A 68 -12.15 -10.82 2.35
N ILE A 69 -10.96 -10.89 1.74
CA ILE A 69 -10.52 -12.06 0.98
C ILE A 69 -10.26 -13.28 1.88
N ASP A 70 -9.77 -13.06 3.10
CA ASP A 70 -9.57 -14.14 4.08
C ASP A 70 -10.90 -14.79 4.50
N GLU A 71 -12.00 -14.03 4.54
CA GLU A 71 -13.33 -14.51 4.90
C GLU A 71 -14.13 -15.06 3.70
N LYS A 72 -14.09 -14.34 2.56
CA LYS A 72 -14.97 -14.59 1.42
C LYS A 72 -14.28 -15.26 0.23
N GLY A 73 -12.95 -15.36 0.25
CA GLY A 73 -12.18 -15.83 -0.89
C GLY A 73 -12.06 -14.81 -2.01
N GLU A 74 -12.03 -15.30 -3.25
CA GLU A 74 -11.95 -14.47 -4.45
C GLU A 74 -13.10 -13.46 -4.55
N GLN A 75 -12.79 -12.28 -5.09
CA GLN A 75 -13.77 -11.19 -5.20
C GLN A 75 -14.28 -11.06 -6.65
N PRO A 76 -15.54 -10.61 -6.84
CA PRO A 76 -16.09 -10.36 -8.16
C PRO A 76 -15.21 -9.43 -8.98
N GLN A 77 -14.98 -9.75 -10.26
CA GLN A 77 -14.17 -8.95 -11.16
C GLN A 77 -14.60 -7.48 -11.20
N GLU A 78 -15.90 -7.22 -11.25
CA GLU A 78 -16.44 -5.86 -11.31
C GLU A 78 -16.01 -5.02 -10.10
N ASP A 79 -16.11 -5.57 -8.90
CA ASP A 79 -15.69 -4.91 -7.67
C ASP A 79 -14.20 -4.63 -7.69
N VAL A 80 -13.39 -5.63 -8.08
CA VAL A 80 -11.92 -5.49 -8.12
C VAL A 80 -11.49 -4.45 -9.15
N VAL A 81 -12.15 -4.40 -10.32
CA VAL A 81 -11.88 -3.37 -11.33
C VAL A 81 -12.22 -1.97 -10.80
N ASN A 82 -13.36 -1.82 -10.11
CA ASN A 82 -13.74 -0.54 -9.51
C ASN A 82 -12.73 -0.09 -8.43
N TRP A 83 -12.23 -1.01 -7.60
CA TRP A 83 -11.19 -0.70 -6.63
C TRP A 83 -9.85 -0.37 -7.30
N ALA A 84 -9.49 -1.10 -8.36
CA ALA A 84 -8.27 -0.85 -9.12
C ALA A 84 -8.26 0.54 -9.76
N ILE A 85 -9.38 1.01 -10.31
CA ILE A 85 -9.52 2.37 -10.85
C ILE A 85 -9.25 3.42 -9.77
N GLN A 86 -9.79 3.25 -8.56
CA GLN A 86 -9.55 4.15 -7.43
C GLN A 86 -8.08 4.09 -6.97
N LEU A 87 -7.46 2.89 -6.96
CA LEU A 87 -6.04 2.72 -6.67
C LEU A 87 -5.16 3.42 -7.71
N CYS A 88 -5.47 3.28 -9.00
CA CYS A 88 -4.78 4.02 -10.05
C CYS A 88 -4.87 5.54 -9.84
N SER A 89 -6.04 6.05 -9.44
CA SER A 89 -6.22 7.49 -9.17
C SER A 89 -5.32 7.99 -8.03
N VAL A 90 -5.23 7.24 -6.92
CA VAL A 90 -4.36 7.65 -5.82
C VAL A 90 -2.88 7.47 -6.15
N LEU A 91 -2.50 6.43 -6.90
CA LEU A 91 -1.12 6.25 -7.35
C LEU A 91 -0.70 7.37 -8.32
N ASP A 92 -1.55 7.73 -9.29
CA ASP A 92 -1.29 8.87 -10.19
C ASP A 92 -1.09 10.16 -9.38
N TYR A 93 -1.97 10.40 -8.40
CA TYR A 93 -1.81 11.54 -7.50
C TYR A 93 -0.45 11.54 -6.78
N LEU A 94 0.02 10.40 -6.26
CA LEU A 94 1.30 10.28 -5.56
C LEU A 94 2.48 10.46 -6.52
N HIS A 95 2.45 9.81 -7.67
CA HIS A 95 3.53 9.82 -8.66
C HIS A 95 3.69 11.19 -9.34
N THR A 96 2.64 12.00 -9.40
CA THR A 96 2.68 13.36 -9.98
C THR A 96 3.10 14.45 -8.98
N ARG A 97 3.36 14.11 -7.70
CA ARG A 97 3.93 15.06 -6.73
C ARG A 97 5.35 15.46 -7.13
N LYS A 98 5.83 16.55 -6.57
CA LYS A 98 7.20 17.05 -6.79
C LYS A 98 7.87 17.24 -5.42
N PRO A 99 8.77 16.35 -5.03
CA PRO A 99 9.17 15.11 -5.72
C PRO A 99 8.06 14.07 -5.76
N ALA A 100 8.14 13.11 -6.71
CA ALA A 100 7.21 11.99 -6.81
C ALA A 100 7.29 11.12 -5.53
N ILE A 101 6.15 10.61 -5.10
CA ILE A 101 6.06 9.74 -3.92
C ILE A 101 5.76 8.34 -4.41
N ILE A 102 6.62 7.38 -4.04
CA ILE A 102 6.47 5.95 -4.33
C ILE A 102 5.97 5.26 -3.07
N TYR A 103 4.86 4.54 -3.18
CA TYR A 103 4.17 3.94 -2.03
C TYR A 103 4.84 2.65 -1.53
N ARG A 104 5.26 1.76 -2.43
CA ARG A 104 6.11 0.57 -2.23
C ARG A 104 5.53 -0.62 -1.44
N ASP A 105 4.34 -0.54 -0.88
CA ASP A 105 3.74 -1.66 -0.12
C ASP A 105 2.24 -1.82 -0.40
N LEU A 106 1.86 -1.72 -1.70
CA LEU A 106 0.48 -1.94 -2.10
C LEU A 106 0.14 -3.43 -1.99
N LYS A 107 -0.80 -3.73 -1.10
CA LYS A 107 -1.30 -5.08 -0.81
C LYS A 107 -2.69 -5.01 -0.18
N PRO A 108 -3.49 -6.10 -0.19
CA PRO A 108 -4.84 -6.10 0.37
C PRO A 108 -4.91 -5.68 1.85
N GLY A 109 -3.83 -5.87 2.62
CA GLY A 109 -3.77 -5.48 4.04
C GLY A 109 -3.68 -3.97 4.27
N ASN A 110 -3.19 -3.24 3.27
CA ASN A 110 -3.01 -1.78 3.34
C ASN A 110 -4.12 -1.01 2.61
N ILE A 111 -5.20 -1.69 2.20
CA ILE A 111 -6.35 -1.11 1.51
C ILE A 111 -7.60 -1.35 2.34
N MET A 112 -8.23 -0.28 2.82
CA MET A 112 -9.52 -0.32 3.51
C MET A 112 -10.66 -0.13 2.51
N LEU A 113 -11.66 -1.00 2.54
CA LEU A 113 -12.93 -0.82 1.84
C LEU A 113 -13.97 -0.25 2.81
N ARG A 114 -14.49 0.91 2.50
CA ARG A 114 -15.54 1.59 3.26
C ARG A 114 -16.93 1.06 2.89
N PRO A 115 -17.94 1.26 3.77
CA PRO A 115 -19.32 0.86 3.47
C PRO A 115 -19.93 1.53 2.23
N ASP A 116 -19.40 2.69 1.84
CA ASP A 116 -19.84 3.44 0.64
C ASP A 116 -19.16 2.97 -0.66
N GLY A 117 -18.35 1.89 -0.62
CA GLY A 117 -17.64 1.32 -1.77
C GLY A 117 -16.33 2.04 -2.12
N ARG A 118 -15.94 3.08 -1.40
CA ARG A 118 -14.64 3.74 -1.57
C ARG A 118 -13.53 2.94 -0.91
N ILE A 119 -12.38 2.89 -1.56
CA ILE A 119 -11.16 2.37 -0.95
C ILE A 119 -10.34 3.51 -0.34
N VAL A 120 -9.61 3.21 0.71
CA VAL A 120 -8.64 4.13 1.31
C VAL A 120 -7.33 3.38 1.50
N LEU A 121 -6.26 3.95 0.94
CA LEU A 121 -4.91 3.43 1.09
C LEU A 121 -4.35 3.88 2.43
N ILE A 122 -3.93 2.92 3.26
CA ILE A 122 -3.43 3.16 4.60
C ILE A 122 -1.97 2.69 4.71
N ASP A 123 -1.27 3.15 5.75
CA ASP A 123 0.11 2.74 6.08
C ASP A 123 1.19 3.18 5.07
N PHE A 124 1.74 4.35 5.29
CA PHE A 124 2.80 4.97 4.49
C PHE A 124 4.22 4.71 5.04
N GLY A 125 4.39 3.74 5.96
CA GLY A 125 5.68 3.44 6.60
C GLY A 125 6.80 3.02 5.66
N THR A 126 6.48 2.65 4.43
CA THR A 126 7.42 2.30 3.36
C THR A 126 7.49 3.33 2.24
N ALA A 127 6.58 4.32 2.24
CA ALA A 127 6.55 5.34 1.21
C ALA A 127 7.78 6.25 1.26
N ARG A 128 8.20 6.73 0.09
CA ARG A 128 9.32 7.69 0.01
C ARG A 128 9.17 8.65 -1.16
N GLU A 129 9.86 9.79 -1.05
CA GLU A 129 10.08 10.69 -2.17
C GLU A 129 11.13 10.12 -3.13
N TYR A 130 10.85 10.16 -4.44
CA TYR A 130 11.81 9.78 -5.47
C TYR A 130 12.93 10.82 -5.56
N LYS A 131 14.20 10.36 -5.52
CA LYS A 131 15.37 11.24 -5.61
C LYS A 131 16.11 11.01 -6.93
N THR A 132 16.10 11.99 -7.80
CA THR A 132 16.87 11.94 -9.05
C THR A 132 18.37 11.84 -8.76
N GLY A 133 19.07 10.90 -9.41
CA GLY A 133 20.52 10.71 -9.26
C GLY A 133 20.93 9.81 -8.10
N GLN A 134 20.00 9.09 -7.50
CA GLN A 134 20.25 7.99 -6.58
C GLN A 134 20.07 6.67 -7.35
N ASP A 135 21.11 5.84 -7.39
CA ASP A 135 21.09 4.60 -8.20
C ASP A 135 20.45 3.41 -7.45
N GLU A 136 20.41 3.47 -6.10
CA GLU A 136 19.91 2.36 -5.27
C GLU A 136 19.05 2.84 -4.09
N ASP A 137 18.13 1.97 -3.66
CA ASP A 137 17.41 2.15 -2.40
C ASP A 137 18.27 1.70 -1.22
N THR A 138 18.28 2.51 -0.16
CA THR A 138 19.08 2.25 1.06
C THR A 138 18.58 1.06 1.87
N THR A 139 17.36 0.55 1.59
CA THR A 139 16.74 -0.55 2.34
C THR A 139 15.87 -1.39 1.41
N SER A 140 16.05 -2.71 1.48
CA SER A 140 15.12 -3.68 0.89
C SER A 140 13.82 -3.66 1.71
N LEU A 141 12.73 -3.14 1.14
CA LEU A 141 11.43 -3.02 1.78
C LEU A 141 10.34 -3.53 0.86
N GLY A 142 9.36 -4.20 1.42
CA GLY A 142 8.19 -4.68 0.71
C GLY A 142 7.65 -5.98 1.29
N THR A 143 6.43 -6.32 0.96
CA THR A 143 5.81 -7.58 1.41
C THR A 143 6.05 -8.67 0.38
N LYS A 144 6.72 -9.76 0.80
CA LYS A 144 7.00 -10.91 -0.07
C LYS A 144 5.75 -11.34 -0.84
N GLY A 145 5.95 -11.61 -2.14
CA GLY A 145 4.87 -11.98 -3.06
C GLY A 145 4.14 -10.81 -3.71
N TYR A 146 4.17 -9.61 -3.12
CA TYR A 146 3.62 -8.38 -3.73
C TYR A 146 4.73 -7.44 -4.18
N ALA A 147 5.88 -7.48 -3.51
CA ALA A 147 7.00 -6.60 -3.79
C ALA A 147 7.59 -6.85 -5.18
N ALA A 148 7.88 -5.77 -5.89
CA ALA A 148 8.55 -5.81 -7.19
C ALA A 148 10.00 -6.29 -7.05
N PRO A 149 10.61 -6.86 -8.11
CA PRO A 149 11.97 -7.39 -8.05
C PRO A 149 13.00 -6.41 -7.51
N GLU A 150 12.93 -5.14 -7.90
CA GLU A 150 13.83 -4.08 -7.44
C GLU A 150 13.72 -3.77 -5.95
N GLN A 151 12.63 -4.19 -5.28
CA GLN A 151 12.47 -4.00 -3.83
C GLN A 151 13.25 -5.01 -2.98
N TYR A 152 13.76 -6.10 -3.57
CA TYR A 152 14.48 -7.14 -2.83
C TYR A 152 15.97 -6.86 -2.64
N GLY A 153 16.44 -5.69 -3.05
CA GLY A 153 17.85 -5.28 -2.98
C GLY A 153 18.62 -5.79 -4.21
N GLY A 154 19.49 -4.96 -4.73
CA GLY A 154 20.23 -5.15 -5.96
C GLY A 154 20.11 -3.93 -6.85
N ASP A 155 20.20 -4.08 -8.12
CA ASP A 155 20.44 -3.06 -9.11
C ASP A 155 19.21 -2.18 -9.38
N GLY A 156 18.88 -1.22 -8.50
CA GLY A 156 17.91 -0.21 -8.88
C GLY A 156 17.17 0.51 -7.74
N GLN A 157 16.75 1.70 -8.07
CA GLN A 157 15.88 2.53 -7.27
C GLN A 157 14.42 2.20 -7.57
N THR A 158 13.56 2.09 -6.53
CA THR A 158 12.12 1.99 -6.72
C THR A 158 11.55 3.28 -7.33
N ASP A 159 10.65 3.15 -8.29
CA ASP A 159 9.95 4.24 -8.96
C ASP A 159 8.45 3.93 -9.12
N ALA A 160 7.72 4.72 -9.89
CA ALA A 160 6.29 4.53 -10.12
C ALA A 160 5.92 3.13 -10.64
N ARG A 161 6.81 2.46 -11.37
CA ARG A 161 6.58 1.10 -11.90
C ARG A 161 6.54 0.05 -10.79
N THR A 162 7.25 0.29 -9.69
CA THR A 162 7.19 -0.54 -8.49
C THR A 162 5.76 -0.64 -7.95
N ASP A 163 5.06 0.48 -7.85
CA ASP A 163 3.67 0.49 -7.38
C ASP A 163 2.72 -0.16 -8.39
N ILE A 164 2.99 -0.07 -9.70
CA ILE A 164 2.21 -0.75 -10.73
C ILE A 164 2.37 -2.27 -10.62
N TYR A 165 3.59 -2.77 -10.37
CA TYR A 165 3.81 -4.19 -10.10
C TYR A 165 3.04 -4.65 -8.85
N ASN A 166 3.15 -3.89 -7.74
CA ASN A 166 2.42 -4.20 -6.50
C ASN A 166 0.89 -4.20 -6.73
N LEU A 167 0.38 -3.30 -7.58
CA LEU A 167 -1.03 -3.24 -7.96
C LEU A 167 -1.44 -4.51 -8.72
N GLY A 168 -0.66 -4.93 -9.72
CA GLY A 168 -0.90 -6.18 -10.47
C GLY A 168 -0.98 -7.40 -9.54
N ALA A 169 0.01 -7.57 -8.65
CA ALA A 169 0.03 -8.65 -7.65
C ALA A 169 -1.18 -8.59 -6.68
N THR A 170 -1.62 -7.38 -6.33
CA THR A 170 -2.80 -7.16 -5.48
C THR A 170 -4.08 -7.57 -6.19
N ILE A 171 -4.28 -7.13 -7.44
CA ILE A 171 -5.44 -7.48 -8.27
C ILE A 171 -5.48 -8.99 -8.49
N TYR A 172 -4.31 -9.60 -8.84
CA TYR A 172 -4.19 -11.05 -8.99
C TYR A 172 -4.74 -11.79 -7.76
N HIS A 173 -4.28 -11.43 -6.56
CA HIS A 173 -4.75 -12.05 -5.32
C HIS A 173 -6.25 -11.87 -5.13
N LEU A 174 -6.79 -10.68 -5.39
CA LEU A 174 -8.21 -10.36 -5.17
C LEU A 174 -9.13 -11.17 -6.10
N VAL A 175 -8.78 -11.33 -7.39
CA VAL A 175 -9.65 -12.03 -8.36
C VAL A 175 -9.49 -13.53 -8.37
N THR A 176 -8.36 -14.06 -7.87
CA THR A 176 -8.08 -15.51 -7.86
C THR A 176 -8.20 -16.15 -6.49
N GLY A 177 -8.19 -15.36 -5.41
CA GLY A 177 -8.04 -15.88 -4.05
C GLY A 177 -6.66 -16.48 -3.76
N LYS A 178 -5.73 -16.47 -4.73
CA LYS A 178 -4.39 -17.07 -4.59
C LYS A 178 -3.41 -16.05 -4.05
N ASN A 179 -3.03 -16.25 -2.78
CA ASN A 179 -2.06 -15.35 -2.14
C ASN A 179 -0.66 -15.59 -2.71
N PRO A 180 -0.03 -14.59 -3.37
CA PRO A 180 1.29 -14.76 -3.99
C PRO A 180 2.41 -15.01 -2.97
N ASN A 181 2.16 -14.79 -1.68
CA ASN A 181 3.11 -15.08 -0.58
C ASN A 181 2.90 -16.47 0.05
N LYS A 182 2.10 -17.35 -0.54
CA LYS A 182 1.87 -18.71 -0.05
C LYS A 182 2.26 -19.74 -1.11
N PRO A 183 2.67 -20.96 -0.70
CA PRO A 183 2.88 -22.05 -1.64
C PRO A 183 1.63 -22.28 -2.53
N PRO A 184 1.83 -22.67 -3.77
CA PRO A 184 3.10 -23.06 -4.43
C PRO A 184 3.96 -21.90 -4.93
N TYR A 185 3.64 -20.62 -4.64
CA TYR A 185 4.31 -19.40 -5.13
C TYR A 185 4.28 -19.26 -6.67
N GLU A 186 3.32 -19.93 -7.31
CA GLU A 186 3.12 -19.86 -8.75
C GLU A 186 2.13 -18.77 -9.12
N ILE A 187 2.54 -17.90 -10.04
CA ILE A 187 1.65 -16.97 -10.71
C ILE A 187 1.30 -17.59 -12.07
N ARG A 188 0.05 -18.00 -12.24
CA ARG A 188 -0.49 -18.53 -13.49
C ARG A 188 -1.48 -17.54 -14.08
N PRO A 189 -1.79 -17.60 -15.39
CA PRO A 189 -2.88 -16.82 -15.97
C PRO A 189 -4.13 -16.91 -15.10
N ILE A 190 -4.76 -15.75 -14.84
CA ILE A 190 -5.90 -15.70 -13.88
C ILE A 190 -7.07 -16.58 -14.30
N ARG A 191 -7.24 -16.78 -15.63
CA ARG A 191 -8.31 -17.61 -16.19
C ARG A 191 -8.06 -19.11 -16.07
N GLU A 192 -6.84 -19.54 -15.74
CA GLU A 192 -6.62 -20.94 -15.32
C GLU A 192 -7.25 -21.24 -13.96
N TRP A 193 -7.34 -20.24 -13.08
CA TRP A 193 -8.01 -20.34 -11.78
C TRP A 193 -9.52 -20.11 -11.89
N ASN A 194 -9.91 -19.09 -12.66
CA ASN A 194 -11.31 -18.74 -12.86
C ASN A 194 -11.58 -18.38 -14.33
N PRO A 195 -12.08 -19.34 -15.16
CA PRO A 195 -12.33 -19.10 -16.57
C PRO A 195 -13.39 -18.03 -16.88
N SER A 196 -14.17 -17.61 -15.88
CA SER A 196 -15.19 -16.55 -16.04
C SER A 196 -14.58 -15.14 -16.08
N LEU A 197 -13.32 -14.98 -15.65
CA LEU A 197 -12.62 -13.70 -15.75
C LEU A 197 -12.37 -13.30 -17.19
N SER A 198 -12.40 -12.00 -17.46
CA SER A 198 -12.24 -11.47 -18.82
C SER A 198 -10.79 -11.60 -19.31
N THR A 199 -10.63 -11.80 -20.61
CA THR A 199 -9.31 -11.76 -21.28
C THR A 199 -8.66 -10.40 -21.15
N GLY A 200 -9.45 -9.31 -21.14
CA GLY A 200 -8.95 -7.96 -20.93
C GLY A 200 -8.29 -7.78 -19.57
N LEU A 201 -8.89 -8.31 -18.50
CA LEU A 201 -8.26 -8.25 -17.17
C LEU A 201 -6.99 -9.11 -17.11
N GLU A 202 -7.01 -10.31 -17.70
CA GLU A 202 -5.81 -11.18 -17.77
C GLU A 202 -4.64 -10.53 -18.50
N SER A 203 -4.90 -9.71 -19.52
CA SER A 203 -3.84 -9.02 -20.27
C SER A 203 -3.23 -7.82 -19.54
N ILE A 204 -3.88 -7.34 -18.48
CA ILE A 204 -3.41 -6.19 -17.66
C ILE A 204 -2.56 -6.66 -16.47
N ILE A 205 -2.87 -7.83 -15.92
CA ILE A 205 -2.18 -8.45 -14.79
C ILE A 205 -0.96 -9.23 -15.26
#